data_c2ec122454fd018acbc52c99c00ea479
#
_entry.id   c2ec122454fd018acbc52c99c00ea479
#
_cell.length_a   1.000
_cell.length_b   1.000
_cell.length_c   1.000
_cell.angle_alpha   90.00
_cell.angle_beta   90.00
_cell.angle_gamma   90.00
#
_symmetry.space_group_name_H-M   'P 1'
#
loop_
_entity.id
_entity.type
_entity.pdbx_description
1 polymer ?
#
loop_
_entity_poly.entity_id
_entity_poly.type
_entity_poly.pdbx_seq_one_letter_code
_entity_poly.pdbx_strand_id
1 'polypeptide(L)'
;MEKYNNWKRKFYAIWAGQAVSLITSAILQMAIIFYLTEKTGSAMVLSMASLVGFLPYAILGPAIGVLVDRHDRKKIMIGADLIIAAAGAVLAIVAFCMELPVWMIMIVLFIRSIGTAFHTPALNAVTPLLVPEEQLTKCAGYSQSLQSISYIVSPAVAALLYSVWDLNAIIAIDVLGAVIASITVAIVRIPKLGNQVQSLEPNFIREMKEGVVVLRQNKGLFALLLLGTLYTFVYMPINALFPLISMEHFNGTPVHISITEISFAFGMLAGGLLLGRLGGFEKHVLLITSSFFIMGTSLAVSGILPPNGFVIFVVCCAIMGLSVPFYSGVQTALFQEKIKPEYLGRVFSLIGSIMSLAMPIGLILSGFFADKIGVNHWFLLSGILIIGIAIVCQMITEVR
;
A
#
# COMPACT_ATOMS: atom_id res chain seq x y z
N MET A 1 -5.28 26.84 26.24
CA MET A 1 -4.30 27.34 25.24
C MET A 1 -2.87 26.82 25.44
N GLU A 2 -2.42 26.48 26.63
CA GLU A 2 -1.07 25.94 26.89
C GLU A 2 -0.78 24.56 26.26
N LYS A 3 -1.82 23.71 26.07
CA LYS A 3 -1.68 22.33 25.56
C LYS A 3 -1.01 22.26 24.17
N TYR A 4 -1.21 23.26 23.33
CA TYR A 4 -0.71 23.30 21.95
C TYR A 4 0.42 24.31 21.72
N ASN A 5 1.09 24.76 22.79
CA ASN A 5 2.22 25.66 22.64
C ASN A 5 3.32 25.00 21.78
N ASN A 6 3.76 25.69 20.71
CA ASN A 6 4.79 25.21 19.76
C ASN A 6 4.40 23.90 19.00
N TRP A 7 3.10 23.62 18.81
CA TRP A 7 2.65 22.40 18.12
C TRP A 7 3.26 22.25 16.71
N LYS A 8 3.37 23.34 15.95
CA LYS A 8 3.97 23.33 14.61
C LYS A 8 5.39 22.78 14.65
N ARG A 9 6.23 23.30 15.56
CA ARG A 9 7.62 22.86 15.70
C ARG A 9 7.71 21.38 16.06
N LYS A 10 6.86 20.91 16.97
CA LYS A 10 6.81 19.50 17.38
C LYS A 10 6.33 18.59 16.24
N PHE A 11 5.24 18.98 15.59
CA PHE A 11 4.70 18.23 14.47
C PHE A 11 5.70 18.14 13.31
N TYR A 12 6.24 19.29 12.85
CA TYR A 12 7.17 19.29 11.71
C TYR A 12 8.50 18.60 12.03
N ALA A 13 8.96 18.60 13.28
CA ALA A 13 10.16 17.86 13.66
C ALA A 13 9.96 16.35 13.51
N ILE A 14 8.85 15.80 14.03
CA ILE A 14 8.53 14.37 13.86
C ILE A 14 8.25 14.09 12.39
N TRP A 15 7.41 14.89 11.73
CA TRP A 15 7.02 14.70 10.35
C TRP A 15 8.21 14.69 9.38
N ALA A 16 9.17 15.61 9.56
CA ALA A 16 10.38 15.63 8.73
C ALA A 16 11.26 14.39 8.92
N GLY A 17 11.46 13.95 10.18
CA GLY A 17 12.18 12.70 10.44
C GLY A 17 11.49 11.48 9.84
N GLN A 18 10.17 11.42 9.98
CA GLN A 18 9.36 10.34 9.37
C GLN A 18 9.35 10.42 7.84
N ALA A 19 9.41 11.63 7.25
CA ALA A 19 9.51 11.81 5.82
C ALA A 19 10.80 11.21 5.26
N VAL A 20 11.94 11.46 5.94
CA VAL A 20 13.24 10.87 5.55
C VAL A 20 13.15 9.34 5.63
N SER A 21 12.67 8.78 6.74
CA SER A 21 12.53 7.33 6.90
C SER A 21 11.60 6.71 5.87
N LEU A 22 10.45 7.34 5.58
CA LEU A 22 9.50 6.85 4.59
C LEU A 22 10.12 6.77 3.19
N ILE A 23 10.82 7.82 2.77
CA ILE A 23 11.44 7.88 1.44
C ILE A 23 12.58 6.87 1.34
N THR A 24 13.47 6.79 2.34
CA THR A 24 14.59 5.83 2.32
C THR A 24 14.09 4.39 2.36
N SER A 25 13.04 4.10 3.13
CA SER A 25 12.41 2.78 3.18
C SER A 25 11.74 2.39 1.85
N ALA A 26 11.09 3.34 1.18
CA ALA A 26 10.50 3.08 -0.14
C ALA A 26 11.59 2.86 -1.21
N ILE A 27 12.70 3.60 -1.17
CA ILE A 27 13.87 3.38 -2.04
C ILE A 27 14.46 1.98 -1.80
N LEU A 28 14.69 1.60 -0.55
CA LEU A 28 15.20 0.26 -0.22
C LEU A 28 14.24 -0.84 -0.67
N GLN A 29 12.93 -0.66 -0.48
CA GLN A 29 11.93 -1.64 -0.93
C GLN A 29 12.04 -1.89 -2.43
N MET A 30 12.18 -0.83 -3.24
CA MET A 30 12.37 -0.94 -4.70
C MET A 30 13.72 -1.59 -5.05
N ALA A 31 14.80 -1.22 -4.37
CA ALA A 31 16.12 -1.82 -4.60
C ALA A 31 16.13 -3.34 -4.28
N ILE A 32 15.44 -3.76 -3.22
CA ILE A 32 15.25 -5.19 -2.90
C ILE A 32 14.47 -5.90 -4.01
N ILE A 33 13.42 -5.27 -4.55
CA ILE A 33 12.63 -5.82 -5.65
C ILE A 33 13.52 -5.98 -6.90
N PHE A 34 14.34 -4.98 -7.25
CA PHE A 34 15.28 -5.06 -8.37
C PHE A 34 16.25 -6.22 -8.17
N TYR A 35 16.88 -6.30 -7.00
CA TYR A 35 17.82 -7.37 -6.66
C TYR A 35 17.19 -8.77 -6.76
N LEU A 36 15.99 -8.95 -6.19
CA LEU A 36 15.29 -10.23 -6.25
C LEU A 36 14.88 -10.60 -7.69
N THR A 37 14.46 -9.61 -8.48
CA THR A 37 14.09 -9.82 -9.89
C THR A 37 15.30 -10.25 -10.70
N GLU A 38 16.44 -9.54 -10.61
CA GLU A 38 17.68 -9.89 -11.30
C GLU A 38 18.24 -11.25 -10.86
N LYS A 39 18.18 -11.54 -9.55
CA LYS A 39 18.78 -12.77 -8.99
C LYS A 39 17.95 -14.01 -9.28
N THR A 40 16.63 -13.90 -9.34
CA THR A 40 15.75 -15.10 -9.35
C THR A 40 14.88 -15.23 -10.59
N GLY A 41 14.47 -14.12 -11.22
CA GLY A 41 13.49 -14.12 -12.30
C GLY A 41 12.16 -14.83 -11.96
N SER A 42 11.85 -15.02 -10.68
CA SER A 42 10.73 -15.84 -10.23
C SER A 42 9.57 -14.99 -9.72
N ALA A 43 8.41 -15.16 -10.33
CA ALA A 43 7.16 -14.55 -9.86
C ALA A 43 6.80 -15.01 -8.46
N MET A 44 7.10 -16.27 -8.11
CA MET A 44 6.87 -16.82 -6.77
C MET A 44 7.71 -16.08 -5.73
N VAL A 45 9.01 -15.82 -5.99
CA VAL A 45 9.89 -15.10 -5.06
C VAL A 45 9.39 -13.67 -4.85
N LEU A 46 9.00 -12.94 -5.90
CA LEU A 46 8.47 -11.58 -5.79
C LEU A 46 7.13 -11.54 -5.05
N SER A 47 6.25 -12.48 -5.35
CA SER A 47 4.97 -12.62 -4.66
C SER A 47 5.16 -12.94 -3.18
N MET A 48 6.10 -13.83 -2.85
CA MET A 48 6.43 -14.16 -1.46
C MET A 48 7.09 -13.00 -0.72
N ALA A 49 7.96 -12.22 -1.38
CA ALA A 49 8.54 -11.01 -0.79
C ALA A 49 7.45 -9.97 -0.45
N SER A 50 6.50 -9.75 -1.36
CA SER A 50 5.35 -8.88 -1.13
C SER A 50 4.44 -9.41 -0.02
N LEU A 51 4.17 -10.72 -0.02
CA LEU A 51 3.36 -11.38 1.00
C LEU A 51 3.99 -11.22 2.38
N VAL A 52 5.26 -11.57 2.52
CA VAL A 52 5.99 -11.52 3.80
C VAL A 52 6.13 -10.09 4.29
N GLY A 53 6.31 -9.12 3.39
CA GLY A 53 6.36 -7.69 3.71
C GLY A 53 5.01 -7.09 4.13
N PHE A 54 3.89 -7.74 3.81
CA PHE A 54 2.54 -7.23 4.11
C PHE A 54 1.79 -8.04 5.18
N LEU A 55 1.92 -9.36 5.18
CA LEU A 55 1.12 -10.27 6.00
C LEU A 55 1.17 -9.98 7.52
N PRO A 56 2.35 -9.76 8.14
CA PRO A 56 2.43 -9.40 9.54
C PRO A 56 1.64 -8.12 9.87
N TYR A 57 1.75 -7.09 9.04
CA TYR A 57 1.00 -5.85 9.18
C TYR A 57 -0.52 -6.10 9.11
N ALA A 58 -0.97 -6.89 8.14
CA ALA A 58 -2.39 -7.19 7.94
C ALA A 58 -3.00 -7.99 9.11
N ILE A 59 -2.28 -9.00 9.61
CA ILE A 59 -2.78 -9.88 10.68
C ILE A 59 -2.69 -9.20 12.04
N LEU A 60 -1.56 -8.56 12.33
CA LEU A 60 -1.28 -8.01 13.65
C LEU A 60 -1.88 -6.62 13.86
N GLY A 61 -2.15 -5.87 12.78
CA GLY A 61 -2.62 -4.48 12.83
C GLY A 61 -3.78 -4.25 13.79
N PRO A 62 -4.88 -5.01 13.73
CA PRO A 62 -6.02 -4.84 14.64
C PRO A 62 -5.67 -5.06 16.12
N ALA A 63 -4.86 -6.08 16.42
CA ALA A 63 -4.43 -6.37 17.79
C ALA A 63 -3.43 -5.34 18.31
N ILE A 64 -2.52 -4.88 17.44
CA ILE A 64 -1.50 -3.88 17.78
C ILE A 64 -2.15 -2.51 18.03
N GLY A 65 -3.21 -2.12 17.33
CA GLY A 65 -3.94 -0.88 17.59
C GLY A 65 -4.37 -0.78 19.06
N VAL A 66 -4.94 -1.85 19.62
CA VAL A 66 -5.33 -1.94 21.03
C VAL A 66 -4.12 -1.86 21.96
N LEU A 67 -3.02 -2.51 21.58
CA LEU A 67 -1.77 -2.47 22.38
C LEU A 67 -1.17 -1.06 22.40
N VAL A 68 -1.15 -0.37 21.29
CA VAL A 68 -0.67 1.02 21.14
C VAL A 68 -1.48 1.98 22.02
N ASP A 69 -2.79 1.80 22.12
CA ASP A 69 -3.64 2.65 22.95
C ASP A 69 -3.36 2.50 24.46
N ARG A 70 -2.87 1.34 24.87
CA ARG A 70 -2.57 1.01 26.28
C ARG A 70 -1.13 1.34 26.70
N HIS A 71 -0.22 1.61 25.77
CA HIS A 71 1.20 1.80 26.05
C HIS A 71 1.70 3.19 25.62
N ASP A 72 2.92 3.51 26.02
CA ASP A 72 3.59 4.76 25.65
C ASP A 72 3.91 4.75 24.13
N ARG A 73 3.11 5.47 23.35
CA ARG A 73 3.20 5.57 21.89
C ARG A 73 4.57 6.00 21.41
N LYS A 74 5.24 6.90 22.17
CA LYS A 74 6.61 7.34 21.87
C LYS A 74 7.61 6.18 21.94
N LYS A 75 7.51 5.35 22.99
CA LYS A 75 8.38 4.18 23.14
C LYS A 75 8.14 3.15 22.07
N ILE A 76 6.87 2.94 21.68
CA ILE A 76 6.51 2.02 20.60
C ILE A 76 7.11 2.49 19.27
N MET A 77 6.98 3.77 18.91
CA MET A 77 7.56 4.32 17.68
C MET A 77 9.08 4.14 17.64
N ILE A 78 9.78 4.57 18.70
CA ILE A 78 11.24 4.43 18.77
C ILE A 78 11.66 2.96 18.72
N GLY A 79 10.98 2.08 19.47
CA GLY A 79 11.28 0.65 19.47
C GLY A 79 11.07 0.01 18.10
N ALA A 80 10.00 0.36 17.39
CA ALA A 80 9.72 -0.12 16.04
C ALA A 80 10.79 0.34 15.04
N ASP A 81 11.14 1.64 15.04
CA ASP A 81 12.19 2.19 14.18
C ASP A 81 13.54 1.53 14.44
N LEU A 82 13.89 1.29 15.72
CA LEU A 82 15.15 0.63 16.09
C LEU A 82 15.19 -0.85 15.67
N ILE A 83 14.07 -1.56 15.75
CA ILE A 83 13.98 -2.95 15.25
C ILE A 83 14.16 -2.99 13.74
N ILE A 84 13.53 -2.07 13.01
CA ILE A 84 13.68 -1.94 11.54
C ILE A 84 15.14 -1.60 11.21
N ALA A 85 15.74 -0.62 11.90
CA ALA A 85 17.13 -0.24 11.69
C ALA A 85 18.11 -1.38 11.99
N ALA A 86 17.90 -2.12 13.09
CA ALA A 86 18.75 -3.25 13.45
C ALA A 86 18.68 -4.38 12.40
N ALA A 87 17.47 -4.72 11.94
CA ALA A 87 17.28 -5.70 10.87
C ALA A 87 17.96 -5.26 9.57
N GLY A 88 17.83 -3.98 9.20
CA GLY A 88 18.54 -3.38 8.06
C GLY A 88 20.05 -3.41 8.23
N ALA A 89 20.57 -3.06 9.40
CA ALA A 89 22.01 -3.07 9.69
C ALA A 89 22.60 -4.49 9.56
N VAL A 90 21.92 -5.52 10.08
CA VAL A 90 22.33 -6.91 9.91
C VAL A 90 22.35 -7.28 8.41
N LEU A 91 21.32 -6.87 7.67
CA LEU A 91 21.28 -7.15 6.21
C LEU A 91 22.43 -6.44 5.48
N ALA A 92 22.73 -5.17 5.82
CA ALA A 92 23.83 -4.41 5.23
C ALA A 92 25.20 -5.07 5.50
N ILE A 93 25.45 -5.52 6.72
CA ILE A 93 26.69 -6.20 7.10
C ILE A 93 26.85 -7.50 6.30
N VAL A 94 25.79 -8.30 6.18
CA VAL A 94 25.85 -9.54 5.40
C VAL A 94 26.05 -9.25 3.92
N ALA A 95 25.34 -8.25 3.37
CA ALA A 95 25.51 -7.81 1.98
C ALA A 95 26.93 -7.34 1.66
N PHE A 96 27.64 -6.80 2.65
CA PHE A 96 29.05 -6.42 2.49
C PHE A 96 29.98 -7.62 2.48
N CYS A 97 29.65 -8.69 3.22
CA CYS A 97 30.53 -9.88 3.37
C CYS A 97 30.28 -10.95 2.31
N MET A 98 29.04 -11.05 1.80
CA MET A 98 28.64 -12.12 0.88
C MET A 98 27.38 -11.72 0.08
N GLU A 99 27.11 -12.47 -1.00
CA GLU A 99 25.82 -12.32 -1.69
C GLU A 99 24.66 -12.65 -0.77
N LEU A 100 23.65 -11.77 -0.78
CA LEU A 100 22.46 -11.93 0.07
C LEU A 100 21.64 -13.15 -0.38
N PRO A 101 21.41 -14.14 0.49
CA PRO A 101 20.49 -15.22 0.19
C PRO A 101 19.04 -14.73 0.27
N VAL A 102 18.19 -15.23 -0.63
CA VAL A 102 16.77 -14.83 -0.71
C VAL A 102 16.03 -15.00 0.62
N TRP A 103 16.26 -16.12 1.33
CA TRP A 103 15.62 -16.39 2.62
C TRP A 103 15.92 -15.33 3.68
N MET A 104 17.11 -14.75 3.67
CA MET A 104 17.49 -13.71 4.63
C MET A 104 16.77 -12.40 4.33
N ILE A 105 16.64 -12.04 3.06
CA ILE A 105 15.83 -10.89 2.64
C ILE A 105 14.39 -11.08 3.12
N MET A 106 13.80 -12.28 2.96
CA MET A 106 12.46 -12.58 3.42
C MET A 106 12.30 -12.39 4.93
N ILE A 107 13.27 -12.86 5.74
CA ILE A 107 13.25 -12.66 7.19
C ILE A 107 13.30 -11.17 7.54
N VAL A 108 14.16 -10.40 6.88
CA VAL A 108 14.27 -8.96 7.14
C VAL A 108 12.98 -8.23 6.73
N LEU A 109 12.38 -8.55 5.58
CA LEU A 109 11.08 -8.00 5.18
C LEU A 109 9.98 -8.32 6.20
N PHE A 110 9.97 -9.55 6.74
CA PHE A 110 9.05 -9.95 7.80
C PHE A 110 9.21 -9.12 9.08
N ILE A 111 10.44 -8.95 9.56
CA ILE A 111 10.76 -8.15 10.75
C ILE A 111 10.37 -6.68 10.52
N ARG A 112 10.68 -6.12 9.35
CA ARG A 112 10.30 -4.75 8.96
C ARG A 112 8.78 -4.58 8.94
N SER A 113 8.04 -5.56 8.43
CA SER A 113 6.58 -5.54 8.41
C SER A 113 5.98 -5.55 9.82
N ILE A 114 6.55 -6.33 10.77
CA ILE A 114 6.17 -6.27 12.17
C ILE A 114 6.46 -4.87 12.75
N GLY A 115 7.64 -4.32 12.52
CA GLY A 115 7.98 -2.96 12.97
C GLY A 115 6.97 -1.93 12.45
N THR A 116 6.63 -1.98 11.17
CA THR A 116 5.63 -1.09 10.54
C THR A 116 4.24 -1.26 11.16
N ALA A 117 3.85 -2.50 11.52
CA ALA A 117 2.57 -2.79 12.17
C ALA A 117 2.43 -2.09 13.54
N PHE A 118 3.54 -1.92 14.27
CA PHE A 118 3.57 -1.15 15.52
C PHE A 118 3.70 0.36 15.28
N HIS A 119 4.56 0.73 14.34
CA HIS A 119 4.91 2.14 14.10
C HIS A 119 3.72 2.95 13.56
N THR A 120 3.01 2.45 12.53
CA THR A 120 1.95 3.20 11.84
C THR A 120 0.79 3.58 12.75
N PRO A 121 0.18 2.67 13.56
CA PRO A 121 -0.85 3.04 14.51
C PRO A 121 -0.35 4.01 15.59
N ALA A 122 0.89 3.83 16.06
CA ALA A 122 1.47 4.71 17.08
C ALA A 122 1.64 6.13 16.54
N LEU A 123 2.15 6.31 15.32
CA LEU A 123 2.28 7.62 14.67
C LEU A 123 0.91 8.29 14.47
N ASN A 124 -0.07 7.54 13.98
CA ASN A 124 -1.44 8.04 13.80
C ASN A 124 -2.07 8.48 15.12
N ALA A 125 -1.78 7.76 16.21
CA ALA A 125 -2.28 8.08 17.54
C ALA A 125 -1.53 9.24 18.23
N VAL A 126 -0.28 9.54 17.83
CA VAL A 126 0.49 10.68 18.33
C VAL A 126 0.08 12.00 17.70
N THR A 127 -0.31 12.01 16.43
CA THR A 127 -0.66 13.22 15.69
C THR A 127 -1.76 14.06 16.40
N PRO A 128 -2.91 13.49 16.83
CA PRO A 128 -3.94 14.26 17.55
C PRO A 128 -3.51 14.77 18.93
N LEU A 129 -2.46 14.22 19.52
CA LEU A 129 -1.94 14.71 20.79
C LEU A 129 -1.07 15.98 20.66
N LEU A 130 -0.52 16.18 19.46
CA LEU A 130 0.40 17.29 19.17
C LEU A 130 -0.31 18.43 18.45
N VAL A 131 -1.28 18.13 17.60
CA VAL A 131 -1.91 19.06 16.65
C VAL A 131 -3.29 19.46 17.13
N PRO A 132 -3.67 20.77 17.05
CA PRO A 132 -5.04 21.20 17.30
C PRO A 132 -6.03 20.54 16.35
N GLU A 133 -7.24 20.30 16.82
CA GLU A 133 -8.27 19.56 16.08
C GLU A 133 -8.56 20.20 14.71
N GLU A 134 -8.62 21.53 14.64
CA GLU A 134 -8.88 22.30 13.42
C GLU A 134 -7.77 22.15 12.35
N GLN A 135 -6.58 21.68 12.75
CA GLN A 135 -5.42 21.51 11.86
C GLN A 135 -5.15 20.03 11.48
N LEU A 136 -5.88 19.08 12.07
CA LEU A 136 -5.66 17.64 11.84
C LEU A 136 -5.82 17.28 10.36
N THR A 137 -6.88 17.77 9.70
CA THR A 137 -7.13 17.52 8.27
C THR A 137 -5.98 18.02 7.40
N LYS A 138 -5.43 19.20 7.73
CA LYS A 138 -4.27 19.76 7.00
C LYS A 138 -3.01 18.92 7.20
N CYS A 139 -2.75 18.46 8.42
CA CYS A 139 -1.62 17.59 8.73
C CYS A 139 -1.75 16.21 8.07
N ALA A 140 -2.97 15.65 8.03
CA ALA A 140 -3.26 14.42 7.29
C ALA A 140 -3.01 14.61 5.78
N GLY A 141 -3.39 15.76 5.22
CA GLY A 141 -3.08 16.13 3.83
C GLY A 141 -1.58 16.16 3.54
N TYR A 142 -0.76 16.72 4.43
CA TYR A 142 0.69 16.69 4.28
C TYR A 142 1.26 15.27 4.28
N SER A 143 0.77 14.40 5.17
CA SER A 143 1.21 13.00 5.23
C SER A 143 0.81 12.24 3.97
N GLN A 144 -0.41 12.47 3.46
CA GLN A 144 -0.86 11.87 2.21
C GLN A 144 -0.07 12.35 0.99
N SER A 145 0.25 13.65 0.94
CA SER A 145 1.10 14.22 -0.12
C SER A 145 2.50 13.62 -0.10
N LEU A 146 3.09 13.48 1.09
CA LEU A 146 4.40 12.85 1.26
C LEU A 146 4.38 11.39 0.76
N GLN A 147 3.33 10.65 1.07
CA GLN A 147 3.17 9.28 0.61
C GLN A 147 3.08 9.21 -0.92
N SER A 148 2.29 10.08 -1.53
CA SER A 148 2.18 10.17 -2.99
C SER A 148 3.51 10.55 -3.66
N ILE A 149 4.23 11.52 -3.09
CA ILE A 149 5.58 11.90 -3.56
C ILE A 149 6.53 10.71 -3.45
N SER A 150 6.49 9.97 -2.35
CA SER A 150 7.33 8.80 -2.14
C SER A 150 7.07 7.74 -3.21
N TYR A 151 5.81 7.44 -3.54
CA TYR A 151 5.47 6.49 -4.61
C TYR A 151 5.98 6.90 -5.99
N ILE A 152 6.03 8.21 -6.29
CA ILE A 152 6.50 8.72 -7.58
C ILE A 152 8.03 8.78 -7.65
N VAL A 153 8.66 9.27 -6.57
CA VAL A 153 10.09 9.58 -6.55
C VAL A 153 10.96 8.36 -6.24
N SER A 154 10.49 7.49 -5.32
CA SER A 154 11.33 6.39 -4.84
C SER A 154 11.73 5.38 -5.91
N PRO A 155 10.89 4.99 -6.90
CA PRO A 155 11.33 4.11 -7.97
C PRO A 155 12.46 4.70 -8.82
N ALA A 156 12.36 5.99 -9.16
CA ALA A 156 13.38 6.68 -9.95
C ALA A 156 14.71 6.80 -9.20
N VAL A 157 14.65 7.21 -7.93
CA VAL A 157 15.83 7.32 -7.07
C VAL A 157 16.43 5.96 -6.80
N ALA A 158 15.61 4.94 -6.55
CA ALA A 158 16.08 3.56 -6.37
C ALA A 158 16.83 3.05 -7.61
N ALA A 159 16.29 3.26 -8.82
CA ALA A 159 16.97 2.84 -10.05
C ALA A 159 18.30 3.56 -10.26
N LEU A 160 18.34 4.87 -9.98
CA LEU A 160 19.59 5.65 -10.06
C LEU A 160 20.62 5.15 -9.05
N LEU A 161 20.22 4.97 -7.79
CA LEU A 161 21.15 4.48 -6.75
C LEU A 161 21.61 3.05 -7.05
N TYR A 162 20.71 2.18 -7.45
CA TYR A 162 21.00 0.78 -7.78
C TYR A 162 21.91 0.63 -9.00
N SER A 163 21.95 1.61 -9.92
CA SER A 163 22.86 1.62 -11.08
C SER A 163 24.29 2.04 -10.74
N VAL A 164 24.52 2.74 -9.62
CA VAL A 164 25.84 3.30 -9.26
C VAL A 164 26.35 2.81 -7.91
N TRP A 165 25.50 2.24 -7.08
CA TRP A 165 25.82 1.77 -5.72
C TRP A 165 25.39 0.32 -5.52
N ASP A 166 26.14 -0.39 -4.70
CA ASP A 166 25.76 -1.71 -4.24
C ASP A 166 24.54 -1.65 -3.31
N LEU A 167 23.80 -2.75 -3.24
CA LEU A 167 22.61 -2.85 -2.38
C LEU A 167 22.91 -2.57 -0.89
N ASN A 168 24.12 -2.93 -0.41
CA ASN A 168 24.56 -2.65 0.96
C ASN A 168 24.57 -1.15 1.30
N ALA A 169 24.97 -0.29 0.36
CA ALA A 169 24.96 1.16 0.55
C ALA A 169 23.53 1.71 0.61
N ILE A 170 22.61 1.18 -0.21
CA ILE A 170 21.20 1.58 -0.19
C ILE A 170 20.53 1.14 1.13
N ILE A 171 20.86 -0.05 1.64
CA ILE A 171 20.39 -0.51 2.95
C ILE A 171 20.91 0.41 4.06
N ALA A 172 22.18 0.84 4.00
CA ALA A 172 22.76 1.73 4.99
C ALA A 172 22.04 3.10 5.04
N ILE A 173 21.61 3.64 3.90
CA ILE A 173 20.81 4.88 3.83
C ILE A 173 19.48 4.71 4.55
N ASP A 174 18.80 3.58 4.39
CA ASP A 174 17.54 3.30 5.09
C ASP A 174 17.74 3.20 6.60
N VAL A 175 18.80 2.53 7.04
CA VAL A 175 19.17 2.47 8.47
C VAL A 175 19.40 3.87 9.03
N LEU A 176 20.12 4.75 8.31
CA LEU A 176 20.32 6.14 8.72
C LEU A 176 18.98 6.90 8.77
N GLY A 177 18.10 6.70 7.82
CA GLY A 177 16.74 7.28 7.81
C GLY A 177 15.92 6.88 9.03
N ALA A 178 15.93 5.61 9.41
CA ALA A 178 15.23 5.11 10.61
C ALA A 178 15.84 5.66 11.90
N VAL A 179 17.16 5.79 11.99
CA VAL A 179 17.85 6.42 13.13
C VAL A 179 17.48 7.90 13.25
N ILE A 180 17.47 8.66 12.16
CA ILE A 180 17.03 10.07 12.14
C ILE A 180 15.59 10.18 12.63
N ALA A 181 14.68 9.34 12.14
CA ALA A 181 13.29 9.30 12.59
C ALA A 181 13.18 9.04 14.09
N SER A 182 13.90 8.03 14.61
CA SER A 182 13.95 7.73 16.04
C SER A 182 14.44 8.92 16.87
N ILE A 183 15.50 9.60 16.43
CA ILE A 183 16.05 10.77 17.11
C ILE A 183 15.03 11.91 17.15
N THR A 184 14.35 12.22 16.05
CA THR A 184 13.34 13.28 16.01
C THR A 184 12.17 13.00 16.95
N VAL A 185 11.71 11.74 17.02
CA VAL A 185 10.69 11.32 18.00
C VAL A 185 11.22 11.41 19.43
N ALA A 186 12.48 11.02 19.67
CA ALA A 186 13.09 11.05 21.01
C ALA A 186 13.20 12.47 21.58
N ILE A 187 13.55 13.46 20.76
CA ILE A 187 13.70 14.87 21.15
C ILE A 187 12.36 15.53 21.48
N VAL A 188 11.28 15.18 20.75
CA VAL A 188 9.97 15.81 20.93
C VAL A 188 9.27 15.26 22.18
N ARG A 189 8.79 16.16 23.04
CA ARG A 189 7.96 15.81 24.19
C ARG A 189 6.52 15.57 23.72
N ILE A 190 6.09 14.31 23.74
CA ILE A 190 4.72 13.88 23.42
C ILE A 190 3.94 13.82 24.73
N PRO A 191 2.77 14.46 24.84
CA PRO A 191 1.93 14.36 26.04
C PRO A 191 1.51 12.90 26.30
N LYS A 192 1.64 12.46 27.55
CA LYS A 192 1.07 11.16 27.94
C LYS A 192 -0.43 11.32 28.15
N LEU A 193 -1.22 10.44 27.56
CA LEU A 193 -2.61 10.29 27.97
C LEU A 193 -2.63 9.70 29.39
N GLY A 194 -3.30 10.39 30.32
CA GLY A 194 -3.62 9.80 31.62
C GLY A 194 -4.47 8.53 31.41
N ASN A 195 -4.43 7.60 32.37
CA ASN A 195 -5.05 6.27 32.37
C ASN A 195 -6.59 6.22 32.17
N GLN A 196 -7.19 7.11 31.39
CA GLN A 196 -8.64 7.27 31.26
C GLN A 196 -9.22 6.80 29.91
N VAL A 197 -8.55 5.92 29.17
CA VAL A 197 -9.26 5.23 28.09
C VAL A 197 -9.58 3.81 28.59
N GLN A 198 -10.63 3.69 29.40
CA GLN A 198 -11.44 2.46 29.44
C GLN A 198 -12.11 2.36 28.07
N SER A 199 -11.39 1.87 27.09
CA SER A 199 -12.00 1.40 25.85
C SER A 199 -12.86 0.20 26.24
N LEU A 200 -14.17 0.30 26.04
CA LEU A 200 -15.03 -0.86 25.84
C LEU A 200 -14.23 -1.86 25.01
N GLU A 201 -14.15 -3.11 25.43
CA GLU A 201 -13.43 -4.13 24.70
C GLU A 201 -13.92 -4.12 23.26
N PRO A 202 -13.09 -3.75 22.26
CA PRO A 202 -13.52 -3.78 20.89
C PRO A 202 -13.77 -5.23 20.52
N ASN A 203 -15.03 -5.60 20.44
CA ASN A 203 -15.41 -6.95 20.01
C ASN A 203 -15.38 -6.95 18.48
N PHE A 204 -14.16 -7.02 17.92
CA PHE A 204 -13.89 -7.00 16.48
C PHE A 204 -14.82 -7.95 15.70
N ILE A 205 -15.06 -9.17 16.23
CA ILE A 205 -15.96 -10.15 15.59
C ILE A 205 -17.40 -9.63 15.59
N ARG A 206 -17.84 -8.97 16.67
CA ARG A 206 -19.18 -8.40 16.74
C ARG A 206 -19.33 -7.24 15.79
N GLU A 207 -18.37 -6.35 15.72
CA GLU A 207 -18.38 -5.20 14.80
C GLU A 207 -18.36 -5.65 13.34
N MET A 208 -17.56 -6.68 12.99
CA MET A 208 -17.60 -7.28 11.66
C MET A 208 -18.97 -7.88 11.33
N LYS A 209 -19.59 -8.62 12.26
CA LYS A 209 -20.94 -9.18 12.05
C LYS A 209 -21.97 -8.09 11.82
N GLU A 210 -21.93 -7.01 12.60
CA GLU A 210 -22.82 -5.88 12.45
C GLU A 210 -22.62 -5.17 11.09
N GLY A 211 -21.38 -5.01 10.64
CA GLY A 211 -21.05 -4.51 9.29
C GLY A 211 -21.63 -5.39 8.17
N VAL A 212 -21.52 -6.71 8.29
CA VAL A 212 -22.13 -7.66 7.34
C VAL A 212 -23.66 -7.55 7.32
N VAL A 213 -24.30 -7.43 8.48
CA VAL A 213 -25.76 -7.29 8.58
C VAL A 213 -26.24 -6.01 7.88
N VAL A 214 -25.55 -4.89 8.13
CA VAL A 214 -25.87 -3.60 7.50
C VAL A 214 -25.74 -3.67 5.98
N LEU A 215 -24.64 -4.26 5.48
CA LEU A 215 -24.42 -4.41 4.03
C LEU A 215 -25.43 -5.36 3.38
N ARG A 216 -25.82 -6.44 4.04
CA ARG A 216 -26.83 -7.38 3.51
C ARG A 216 -28.22 -6.78 3.39
N GLN A 217 -28.52 -5.71 4.13
CA GLN A 217 -29.77 -4.96 3.98
C GLN A 217 -29.85 -4.23 2.63
N ASN A 218 -28.67 -3.89 2.04
CA ASN A 218 -28.57 -3.31 0.72
C ASN A 218 -27.81 -4.30 -0.19
N LYS A 219 -28.56 -5.09 -0.94
CA LYS A 219 -28.02 -6.13 -1.83
C LYS A 219 -27.02 -5.59 -2.85
N GLY A 220 -27.25 -4.36 -3.34
CA GLY A 220 -26.38 -3.70 -4.29
C GLY A 220 -25.00 -3.38 -3.70
N LEU A 221 -24.94 -2.82 -2.48
CA LEU A 221 -23.69 -2.54 -1.79
C LEU A 221 -22.95 -3.82 -1.41
N PHE A 222 -23.68 -4.86 -1.02
CA PHE A 222 -23.08 -6.16 -0.72
C PHE A 222 -22.48 -6.82 -1.97
N ALA A 223 -23.18 -6.77 -3.10
CA ALA A 223 -22.65 -7.24 -4.37
C ALA A 223 -21.41 -6.46 -4.81
N LEU A 224 -21.42 -5.13 -4.64
CA LEU A 224 -20.27 -4.28 -4.95
C LEU A 224 -19.07 -4.59 -4.04
N LEU A 225 -19.29 -4.92 -2.76
CA LEU A 225 -18.23 -5.39 -1.87
C LEU A 225 -17.61 -6.69 -2.40
N LEU A 226 -18.43 -7.67 -2.78
CA LEU A 226 -17.92 -8.95 -3.29
C LEU A 226 -17.15 -8.78 -4.60
N LEU A 227 -17.67 -7.98 -5.53
CA LEU A 227 -16.99 -7.71 -6.81
C LEU A 227 -15.70 -6.91 -6.60
N GLY A 228 -15.70 -5.94 -5.67
CA GLY A 228 -14.49 -5.21 -5.28
C GLY A 228 -13.44 -6.09 -4.61
N THR A 229 -13.88 -7.06 -3.80
CA THR A 229 -12.99 -8.07 -3.20
C THR A 229 -12.36 -8.95 -4.28
N LEU A 230 -13.16 -9.44 -5.23
CA LEU A 230 -12.68 -10.26 -6.35
C LEU A 230 -11.72 -9.47 -7.25
N TYR A 231 -12.04 -8.19 -7.53
CA TYR A 231 -11.14 -7.29 -8.25
C TYR A 231 -9.81 -7.14 -7.51
N THR A 232 -9.83 -6.87 -6.19
CA THR A 232 -8.61 -6.73 -5.38
C THR A 232 -7.79 -8.00 -5.37
N PHE A 233 -8.45 -9.15 -5.28
CA PHE A 233 -7.84 -10.47 -5.32
C PHE A 233 -7.06 -10.73 -6.62
N VAL A 234 -7.60 -10.29 -7.75
CA VAL A 234 -6.95 -10.46 -9.08
C VAL A 234 -5.91 -9.38 -9.33
N TYR A 235 -6.21 -8.11 -9.00
CA TYR A 235 -5.39 -6.97 -9.39
C TYR A 235 -4.19 -6.74 -8.47
N MET A 236 -4.34 -6.83 -7.13
CA MET A 236 -3.25 -6.51 -6.19
C MET A 236 -1.97 -7.32 -6.42
N PRO A 237 -2.06 -8.63 -6.72
CA PRO A 237 -0.86 -9.40 -7.02
C PRO A 237 -0.13 -8.97 -8.30
N ILE A 238 -0.83 -8.38 -9.26
CA ILE A 238 -0.25 -7.91 -10.52
C ILE A 238 0.77 -6.81 -10.27
N ASN A 239 0.54 -5.93 -9.30
CA ASN A 239 1.52 -4.91 -8.91
C ASN A 239 2.86 -5.50 -8.48
N ALA A 240 2.85 -6.63 -7.77
CA ALA A 240 4.07 -7.31 -7.36
C ALA A 240 4.85 -7.92 -8.55
N LEU A 241 4.19 -8.07 -9.70
CA LEU A 241 4.77 -8.67 -10.91
C LEU A 241 5.16 -7.66 -11.99
N PHE A 242 4.92 -6.36 -11.81
CA PHE A 242 5.41 -5.32 -12.73
C PHE A 242 6.92 -5.36 -12.96
N PRO A 243 7.76 -5.57 -11.92
CA PRO A 243 9.20 -5.76 -12.13
C PRO A 243 9.51 -6.95 -13.04
N LEU A 244 8.85 -8.08 -12.80
CA LEU A 244 9.10 -9.31 -13.55
C LEU A 244 8.73 -9.17 -15.03
N ILE A 245 7.52 -8.66 -15.35
CA ILE A 245 7.11 -8.47 -16.75
C ILE A 245 8.02 -7.47 -17.46
N SER A 246 8.46 -6.41 -16.75
CA SER A 246 9.35 -5.39 -17.32
C SER A 246 10.72 -5.96 -17.67
N MET A 247 11.29 -6.83 -16.85
CA MET A 247 12.63 -7.38 -17.06
C MET A 247 12.63 -8.63 -17.92
N GLU A 248 11.75 -9.59 -17.64
CA GLU A 248 11.77 -10.89 -18.34
C GLU A 248 11.05 -10.86 -19.68
N HIS A 249 9.85 -10.26 -19.74
CA HIS A 249 9.09 -10.25 -20.99
C HIS A 249 9.57 -9.15 -21.95
N PHE A 250 9.81 -7.95 -21.44
CA PHE A 250 10.25 -6.80 -22.25
C PHE A 250 11.78 -6.65 -22.30
N ASN A 251 12.57 -7.58 -21.73
CA ASN A 251 14.03 -7.51 -21.65
C ASN A 251 14.57 -6.19 -21.10
N GLY A 252 13.87 -5.66 -20.09
CA GLY A 252 14.18 -4.37 -19.50
C GLY A 252 15.26 -4.43 -18.43
N THR A 253 15.56 -3.29 -17.86
CA THR A 253 16.48 -3.04 -16.75
C THR A 253 15.70 -2.45 -15.56
N PRO A 254 16.30 -2.28 -14.37
CA PRO A 254 15.67 -1.57 -13.26
C PRO A 254 15.09 -0.19 -13.63
N VAL A 255 15.68 0.50 -14.61
CA VAL A 255 15.15 1.76 -15.14
C VAL A 255 13.78 1.55 -15.79
N HIS A 256 13.58 0.46 -16.52
CA HIS A 256 12.29 0.14 -17.15
C HIS A 256 11.21 -0.13 -16.08
N ILE A 257 11.56 -0.81 -14.97
CA ILE A 257 10.65 -1.00 -13.83
C ILE A 257 10.22 0.37 -13.27
N SER A 258 11.20 1.26 -13.06
CA SER A 258 10.91 2.60 -12.53
C SER A 258 10.03 3.42 -13.46
N ILE A 259 10.22 3.33 -14.77
CA ILE A 259 9.36 4.00 -15.77
C ILE A 259 7.93 3.48 -15.66
N THR A 260 7.71 2.18 -15.53
CA THR A 260 6.36 1.60 -15.41
C THR A 260 5.67 2.02 -14.10
N GLU A 261 6.39 1.98 -12.98
CA GLU A 261 5.87 2.40 -11.66
C GLU A 261 5.52 3.89 -11.63
N ILE A 262 6.40 4.74 -12.17
CA ILE A 262 6.16 6.19 -12.28
C ILE A 262 4.97 6.48 -13.19
N SER A 263 4.85 5.79 -14.32
CA SER A 263 3.72 5.96 -15.25
C SER A 263 2.41 5.57 -14.60
N PHE A 264 2.38 4.48 -13.85
CA PHE A 264 1.22 4.06 -13.07
C PHE A 264 0.85 5.10 -12.00
N ALA A 265 1.83 5.57 -11.21
CA ALA A 265 1.63 6.58 -10.18
C ALA A 265 1.14 7.92 -10.76
N PHE A 266 1.70 8.34 -11.91
CA PHE A 266 1.25 9.52 -12.64
C PHE A 266 -0.19 9.38 -13.13
N GLY A 267 -0.55 8.21 -13.67
CA GLY A 267 -1.93 7.89 -14.04
C GLY A 267 -2.88 8.01 -12.84
N MET A 268 -2.49 7.43 -11.69
CA MET A 268 -3.29 7.49 -10.45
C MET A 268 -3.48 8.93 -9.95
N LEU A 269 -2.45 9.75 -10.01
CA LEU A 269 -2.54 11.18 -9.67
C LEU A 269 -3.50 11.92 -10.62
N ALA A 270 -3.34 11.72 -11.93
CA ALA A 270 -4.22 12.31 -12.94
C ALA A 270 -5.68 11.87 -12.76
N GLY A 271 -5.91 10.58 -12.50
CA GLY A 271 -7.24 10.04 -12.23
C GLY A 271 -7.89 10.64 -10.97
N GLY A 272 -7.12 10.80 -9.90
CA GLY A 272 -7.59 11.46 -8.67
C GLY A 272 -7.96 12.93 -8.89
N LEU A 273 -7.13 13.68 -9.63
CA LEU A 273 -7.41 15.07 -9.98
C LEU A 273 -8.64 15.21 -10.89
N LEU A 274 -8.78 14.32 -11.87
CA LEU A 274 -9.95 14.29 -12.76
C LEU A 274 -11.23 13.99 -11.97
N LEU A 275 -11.20 12.97 -11.11
CA LEU A 275 -12.33 12.61 -10.26
C LEU A 275 -12.73 13.78 -9.35
N GLY A 276 -11.76 14.46 -8.73
CA GLY A 276 -12.00 15.62 -7.86
C GLY A 276 -12.58 16.83 -8.61
N ARG A 277 -12.21 17.05 -9.88
CA ARG A 277 -12.76 18.13 -10.72
C ARG A 277 -14.14 17.82 -11.26
N LEU A 278 -14.35 16.58 -11.65
CA LEU A 278 -15.59 16.15 -12.28
C LEU A 278 -16.73 15.92 -11.26
N GLY A 279 -16.50 15.91 -9.97
CA GLY A 279 -17.35 15.61 -8.83
C GLY A 279 -18.87 15.68 -9.03
N GLY A 280 -19.64 14.91 -8.24
CA GLY A 280 -21.11 14.94 -8.29
C GLY A 280 -21.74 14.00 -9.34
N PHE A 281 -21.07 12.90 -9.66
CA PHE A 281 -21.63 11.89 -10.57
C PHE A 281 -22.82 11.17 -9.95
N GLU A 282 -23.97 11.21 -10.62
CA GLU A 282 -25.16 10.44 -10.23
C GLU A 282 -25.01 8.92 -10.55
N LYS A 283 -24.14 8.56 -11.49
CA LYS A 283 -24.00 7.17 -11.99
C LYS A 283 -22.76 6.47 -11.43
N HIS A 284 -22.68 6.30 -10.10
CA HIS A 284 -21.54 5.68 -9.42
C HIS A 284 -21.17 4.30 -9.96
N VAL A 285 -22.17 3.44 -10.20
CA VAL A 285 -21.96 2.07 -10.70
C VAL A 285 -21.33 2.06 -12.09
N LEU A 286 -21.78 2.96 -12.98
CA LEU A 286 -21.21 3.06 -14.33
C LEU A 286 -19.72 3.45 -14.29
N LEU A 287 -19.33 4.37 -13.39
CA LEU A 287 -17.93 4.77 -13.23
C LEU A 287 -17.08 3.61 -12.70
N ILE A 288 -17.57 2.89 -11.69
CA ILE A 288 -16.88 1.70 -11.15
C ILE A 288 -16.72 0.64 -12.23
N THR A 289 -17.79 0.34 -12.96
CA THR A 289 -17.79 -0.65 -14.06
C THR A 289 -16.81 -0.24 -15.15
N SER A 290 -16.84 1.04 -15.56
CA SER A 290 -15.91 1.57 -16.57
C SER A 290 -14.47 1.47 -16.10
N SER A 291 -14.18 1.74 -14.80
CA SER A 291 -12.84 1.61 -14.27
C SER A 291 -12.33 0.17 -14.30
N PHE A 292 -13.18 -0.82 -13.96
CA PHE A 292 -12.83 -2.23 -14.09
C PHE A 292 -12.58 -2.61 -15.55
N PHE A 293 -13.42 -2.15 -16.48
CA PHE A 293 -13.26 -2.44 -17.90
C PHE A 293 -11.95 -1.85 -18.46
N ILE A 294 -11.63 -0.60 -18.11
CA ILE A 294 -10.38 0.07 -18.52
C ILE A 294 -9.18 -0.67 -17.92
N MET A 295 -9.21 -1.01 -16.64
CA MET A 295 -8.16 -1.77 -15.98
C MET A 295 -7.95 -3.13 -16.65
N GLY A 296 -9.02 -3.90 -16.81
CA GLY A 296 -8.97 -5.24 -17.39
C GLY A 296 -8.48 -5.23 -18.85
N THR A 297 -8.93 -4.27 -19.65
CA THR A 297 -8.49 -4.12 -21.04
C THR A 297 -6.99 -3.76 -21.10
N SER A 298 -6.53 -2.81 -20.27
CA SER A 298 -5.12 -2.42 -20.23
C SER A 298 -4.21 -3.58 -19.80
N LEU A 299 -4.65 -4.42 -18.84
CA LEU A 299 -3.95 -5.63 -18.44
C LEU A 299 -3.92 -6.68 -19.54
N ALA A 300 -5.06 -6.94 -20.18
CA ALA A 300 -5.15 -7.90 -21.27
C ALA A 300 -4.26 -7.49 -22.46
N VAL A 301 -4.29 -6.21 -22.84
CA VAL A 301 -3.39 -5.66 -23.86
C VAL A 301 -1.94 -5.85 -23.44
N SER A 302 -1.57 -5.53 -22.20
CA SER A 302 -0.20 -5.70 -21.70
C SER A 302 0.28 -7.15 -21.82
N GLY A 303 -0.62 -8.13 -21.61
CA GLY A 303 -0.30 -9.56 -21.68
C GLY A 303 -0.09 -10.11 -23.09
N ILE A 304 -0.63 -9.46 -24.14
CA ILE A 304 -0.49 -9.88 -25.54
C ILE A 304 0.59 -9.10 -26.29
N LEU A 305 1.18 -8.07 -25.68
CA LEU A 305 2.25 -7.30 -26.32
C LEU A 305 3.46 -8.17 -26.61
N PRO A 306 4.12 -7.99 -27.77
CA PRO A 306 5.42 -8.62 -28.04
C PRO A 306 6.53 -7.96 -27.18
N PRO A 307 7.71 -8.62 -27.04
CA PRO A 307 8.82 -8.09 -26.23
C PRO A 307 9.28 -6.67 -26.59
N ASN A 308 9.10 -6.23 -27.82
CA ASN A 308 9.42 -4.87 -28.27
C ASN A 308 8.30 -3.85 -27.95
N GLY A 309 7.19 -4.28 -27.34
CA GLY A 309 6.01 -3.45 -27.04
C GLY A 309 6.10 -2.63 -25.75
N PHE A 310 7.29 -2.46 -25.16
CA PHE A 310 7.47 -1.81 -23.86
C PHE A 310 6.82 -0.41 -23.78
N VAL A 311 6.92 0.42 -24.81
CA VAL A 311 6.33 1.77 -24.82
C VAL A 311 4.80 1.71 -24.69
N ILE A 312 4.16 0.77 -25.36
CA ILE A 312 2.70 0.56 -25.24
C ILE A 312 2.35 0.06 -23.83
N PHE A 313 3.17 -0.81 -23.26
CA PHE A 313 3.02 -1.26 -21.87
C PHE A 313 3.07 -0.09 -20.86
N VAL A 314 4.01 0.85 -21.03
CA VAL A 314 4.11 2.07 -20.21
C VAL A 314 2.83 2.91 -20.30
N VAL A 315 2.24 3.06 -21.49
CA VAL A 315 0.95 3.74 -21.67
C VAL A 315 -0.17 2.96 -20.98
N CYS A 316 -0.20 1.64 -21.11
CA CYS A 316 -1.15 0.79 -20.38
C CYS A 316 -1.02 0.96 -18.85
N CYS A 317 0.21 1.06 -18.31
CA CYS A 317 0.43 1.33 -16.89
C CYS A 317 -0.17 2.67 -16.45
N ALA A 318 0.00 3.75 -17.24
CA ALA A 318 -0.62 5.05 -16.96
C ALA A 318 -2.16 4.97 -16.97
N ILE A 319 -2.74 4.24 -17.93
CA ILE A 319 -4.20 4.04 -18.03
C ILE A 319 -4.72 3.19 -16.86
N MET A 320 -4.00 2.13 -16.48
CA MET A 320 -4.31 1.33 -15.29
C MET A 320 -4.30 2.22 -14.03
N GLY A 321 -3.25 3.01 -13.84
CA GLY A 321 -3.16 3.96 -12.73
C GLY A 321 -4.34 4.92 -12.69
N LEU A 322 -4.71 5.51 -13.83
CA LEU A 322 -5.83 6.45 -13.96
C LEU A 322 -7.16 5.82 -13.52
N SER A 323 -7.37 4.54 -13.75
CA SER A 323 -8.62 3.85 -13.40
C SER A 323 -8.81 3.63 -11.89
N VAL A 324 -7.72 3.54 -11.10
CA VAL A 324 -7.77 3.20 -9.66
C VAL A 324 -8.62 4.18 -8.84
N PRO A 325 -8.45 5.51 -8.93
CA PRO A 325 -9.27 6.46 -8.16
C PRO A 325 -10.76 6.41 -8.54
N PHE A 326 -11.10 6.11 -9.78
CA PHE A 326 -12.48 5.98 -10.23
C PHE A 326 -13.17 4.77 -9.61
N TYR A 327 -12.44 3.70 -9.32
CA TYR A 327 -12.96 2.60 -8.52
C TYR A 327 -13.01 2.95 -7.04
N SER A 328 -11.85 3.18 -6.41
CA SER A 328 -11.73 3.29 -4.95
C SER A 328 -12.42 4.53 -4.39
N GLY A 329 -12.29 5.67 -5.05
CA GLY A 329 -12.91 6.93 -4.64
C GLY A 329 -14.42 6.91 -4.77
N VAL A 330 -14.94 6.45 -5.92
CA VAL A 330 -16.38 6.37 -6.16
C VAL A 330 -17.05 5.32 -5.28
N GLN A 331 -16.40 4.16 -5.06
CA GLN A 331 -16.88 3.15 -4.14
C GLN A 331 -16.99 3.70 -2.70
N THR A 332 -15.95 4.39 -2.25
CA THR A 332 -15.94 5.04 -0.91
C THR A 332 -17.07 6.05 -0.78
N ALA A 333 -17.24 6.93 -1.77
CA ALA A 333 -18.32 7.93 -1.78
C ALA A 333 -19.70 7.27 -1.74
N LEU A 334 -19.93 6.21 -2.53
CA LEU A 334 -21.18 5.47 -2.56
C LEU A 334 -21.51 4.83 -1.20
N PHE A 335 -20.51 4.24 -0.52
CA PHE A 335 -20.73 3.69 0.83
C PHE A 335 -21.04 4.79 1.84
N GLN A 336 -20.34 5.94 1.78
CA GLN A 336 -20.60 7.09 2.67
C GLN A 336 -21.99 7.69 2.45
N GLU A 337 -22.49 7.70 1.22
CA GLU A 337 -23.82 8.23 0.87
C GLU A 337 -24.96 7.29 1.31
N LYS A 338 -24.80 5.99 1.12
CA LYS A 338 -25.87 5.00 1.32
C LYS A 338 -25.92 4.39 2.72
N ILE A 339 -24.84 4.50 3.50
CA ILE A 339 -24.74 3.91 4.83
C ILE A 339 -24.83 5.01 5.88
N LYS A 340 -25.63 4.79 6.93
CA LYS A 340 -25.76 5.74 8.04
C LYS A 340 -24.41 5.96 8.72
N PRO A 341 -24.06 7.20 9.13
CA PRO A 341 -22.77 7.54 9.73
C PRO A 341 -22.33 6.65 10.90
N GLU A 342 -23.29 6.20 11.71
CA GLU A 342 -23.07 5.31 12.89
C GLU A 342 -22.52 3.92 12.53
N TYR A 343 -22.72 3.45 11.29
CA TYR A 343 -22.25 2.14 10.81
C TYR A 343 -21.05 2.22 9.87
N LEU A 344 -20.67 3.42 9.40
CA LEU A 344 -19.58 3.59 8.43
C LEU A 344 -18.26 2.98 8.92
N GLY A 345 -17.90 3.21 10.19
CA GLY A 345 -16.68 2.67 10.77
C GLY A 345 -16.65 1.14 10.72
N ARG A 346 -17.75 0.46 11.05
CA ARG A 346 -17.88 -1.01 11.03
C ARG A 346 -17.83 -1.55 9.62
N VAL A 347 -18.47 -0.87 8.67
CA VAL A 347 -18.46 -1.27 7.25
C VAL A 347 -17.08 -1.09 6.64
N PHE A 348 -16.41 0.04 6.85
CA PHE A 348 -15.05 0.25 6.34
C PHE A 348 -14.02 -0.68 6.99
N SER A 349 -14.16 -0.99 8.28
CA SER A 349 -13.33 -1.99 8.95
C SER A 349 -13.52 -3.39 8.33
N LEU A 350 -14.76 -3.78 8.04
CA LEU A 350 -15.08 -5.04 7.35
C LEU A 350 -14.45 -5.09 5.95
N ILE A 351 -14.63 -4.02 5.15
CA ILE A 351 -14.06 -3.91 3.80
C ILE A 351 -12.54 -4.04 3.86
N GLY A 352 -11.90 -3.27 4.75
CA GLY A 352 -10.45 -3.32 4.94
C GLY A 352 -9.94 -4.70 5.32
N SER A 353 -10.65 -5.40 6.23
CA SER A 353 -10.29 -6.76 6.66
C SER A 353 -10.42 -7.78 5.53
N ILE A 354 -11.50 -7.72 4.76
CA ILE A 354 -11.71 -8.62 3.61
C ILE A 354 -10.64 -8.38 2.54
N MET A 355 -10.36 -7.11 2.20
CA MET A 355 -9.33 -6.76 1.22
C MET A 355 -7.93 -7.16 1.68
N SER A 356 -7.63 -6.99 2.97
CA SER A 356 -6.35 -7.42 3.54
C SER A 356 -6.13 -8.94 3.50
N LEU A 357 -7.20 -9.73 3.59
CA LEU A 357 -7.12 -11.19 3.45
C LEU A 357 -7.06 -11.64 1.98
N ALA A 358 -7.72 -10.93 1.08
CA ALA A 358 -7.70 -11.24 -0.35
C ALA A 358 -6.30 -11.11 -0.96
N MET A 359 -5.52 -10.13 -0.53
CA MET A 359 -4.18 -9.85 -1.05
C MET A 359 -3.20 -11.03 -0.86
N PRO A 360 -3.00 -11.60 0.35
CA PRO A 360 -2.09 -12.72 0.56
C PRO A 360 -2.42 -13.94 -0.31
N ILE A 361 -3.70 -14.29 -0.39
CA ILE A 361 -4.14 -15.44 -1.19
C ILE A 361 -3.88 -15.17 -2.68
N GLY A 362 -4.21 -13.97 -3.14
CA GLY A 362 -3.94 -13.54 -4.50
C GLY A 362 -2.45 -13.59 -4.86
N LEU A 363 -1.56 -13.14 -3.97
CA LEU A 363 -0.10 -13.18 -4.17
C LEU A 363 0.42 -14.62 -4.32
N ILE A 364 -0.02 -15.55 -3.47
CA ILE A 364 0.39 -16.96 -3.55
C ILE A 364 -0.04 -17.58 -4.89
N LEU A 365 -1.30 -17.37 -5.28
CA LEU A 365 -1.81 -17.89 -6.56
C LEU A 365 -1.10 -17.25 -7.75
N SER A 366 -0.91 -15.95 -7.70
CA SER A 366 -0.25 -15.20 -8.78
C SER A 366 1.19 -15.64 -8.99
N GLY A 367 1.96 -15.81 -7.90
CA GLY A 367 3.33 -16.32 -7.98
C GLY A 367 3.38 -17.72 -8.60
N PHE A 368 2.53 -18.63 -8.12
CA PHE A 368 2.49 -20.01 -8.63
C PHE A 368 2.08 -20.10 -10.11
N PHE A 369 1.05 -19.39 -10.51
CA PHE A 369 0.57 -19.46 -11.89
C PHE A 369 1.48 -18.69 -12.85
N ALA A 370 1.96 -17.50 -12.48
CA ALA A 370 2.83 -16.70 -13.33
C ALA A 370 4.16 -17.43 -13.65
N ASP A 371 4.75 -18.16 -12.70
CA ASP A 371 5.94 -18.97 -12.94
C ASP A 371 5.66 -20.14 -13.93
N LYS A 372 4.43 -20.68 -13.91
CA LYS A 372 4.06 -21.83 -14.77
C LYS A 372 3.69 -21.45 -16.19
N ILE A 373 2.88 -20.39 -16.35
CA ILE A 373 2.33 -20.02 -17.66
C ILE A 373 3.03 -18.83 -18.32
N GLY A 374 3.96 -18.21 -17.58
CA GLY A 374 4.62 -16.97 -17.96
C GLY A 374 3.87 -15.72 -17.47
N VAL A 375 4.63 -14.71 -17.07
CA VAL A 375 4.10 -13.49 -16.48
C VAL A 375 3.16 -12.74 -17.43
N ASN A 376 3.46 -12.69 -18.73
CA ASN A 376 2.64 -12.06 -19.75
C ASN A 376 1.27 -12.74 -19.90
N HIS A 377 1.21 -14.07 -19.94
CA HIS A 377 -0.05 -14.81 -19.99
C HIS A 377 -0.86 -14.64 -18.70
N TRP A 378 -0.19 -14.49 -17.55
CA TRP A 378 -0.87 -14.18 -16.29
C TRP A 378 -1.53 -12.80 -16.31
N PHE A 379 -0.87 -11.79 -16.91
CA PHE A 379 -1.46 -10.46 -17.13
C PHE A 379 -2.69 -10.53 -18.04
N LEU A 380 -2.60 -11.29 -19.14
CA LEU A 380 -3.73 -11.50 -20.05
C LEU A 380 -4.92 -12.15 -19.33
N LEU A 381 -4.68 -13.25 -18.60
CA LEU A 381 -5.73 -13.96 -17.86
C LEU A 381 -6.37 -13.05 -16.81
N SER A 382 -5.58 -12.33 -16.05
CA SER A 382 -6.05 -11.38 -15.04
C SER A 382 -6.88 -10.26 -15.66
N GLY A 383 -6.46 -9.75 -16.84
CA GLY A 383 -7.21 -8.76 -17.59
C GLY A 383 -8.59 -9.28 -18.01
N ILE A 384 -8.67 -10.50 -18.54
CA ILE A 384 -9.92 -11.16 -18.93
C ILE A 384 -10.84 -11.36 -17.69
N LEU A 385 -10.29 -11.79 -16.57
CA LEU A 385 -11.05 -11.96 -15.32
C LEU A 385 -11.64 -10.62 -14.83
N ILE A 386 -10.87 -9.53 -14.88
CA ILE A 386 -11.35 -8.20 -14.49
C ILE A 386 -12.42 -7.68 -15.45
N ILE A 387 -12.30 -7.92 -16.76
CA ILE A 387 -13.37 -7.62 -17.73
C ILE A 387 -14.63 -8.41 -17.38
N GLY A 388 -14.50 -9.69 -17.02
CA GLY A 388 -15.64 -10.50 -16.55
C GLY A 388 -16.31 -9.89 -15.31
N ILE A 389 -15.53 -9.40 -14.33
CA ILE A 389 -16.04 -8.68 -13.16
C ILE A 389 -16.80 -7.41 -13.60
N ALA A 390 -16.27 -6.66 -14.56
CA ALA A 390 -16.93 -5.46 -15.08
C ALA A 390 -18.30 -5.79 -15.70
N ILE A 391 -18.39 -6.86 -16.51
CA ILE A 391 -19.64 -7.32 -17.13
C ILE A 391 -20.66 -7.70 -16.05
N VAL A 392 -20.26 -8.49 -15.05
CA VAL A 392 -21.13 -8.88 -13.94
C VAL A 392 -21.59 -7.65 -13.14
N CYS A 393 -20.70 -6.69 -12.88
CA CYS A 393 -21.05 -5.44 -12.21
C CYS A 393 -22.12 -4.65 -12.98
N GLN A 394 -22.01 -4.59 -14.30
CA GLN A 394 -22.98 -3.92 -15.16
C GLN A 394 -24.37 -4.59 -15.15
N MET A 395 -24.41 -5.92 -14.98
CA MET A 395 -25.67 -6.69 -14.96
C MET A 395 -26.44 -6.55 -13.63
N ILE A 396 -25.78 -6.12 -12.55
CA ILE A 396 -26.40 -5.98 -11.23
C ILE A 396 -27.26 -4.71 -11.21
N THR A 397 -28.53 -4.85 -11.56
CA THR A 397 -29.50 -3.74 -11.62
C THR A 397 -29.80 -3.12 -10.27
N GLU A 398 -29.67 -3.87 -9.17
CA GLU A 398 -29.93 -3.43 -7.78
C GLU A 398 -28.89 -2.43 -7.27
N VAL A 399 -27.75 -2.31 -7.95
CA VAL A 399 -26.67 -1.36 -7.62
C VAL A 399 -26.90 0.00 -8.31
N ARG A 400 -27.77 0.04 -9.31
CA ARG A 400 -28.17 1.28 -9.99
C ARG A 400 -29.20 2.03 -9.13
#